data_028182655fbdcb25f50caf966a63aa97
#
_entry.id   028182655fbdcb25f50caf966a63aa97
#
_cell.length_a   1.000
_cell.length_b   1.000
_cell.length_c   1.000
_cell.angle_alpha   90.00
_cell.angle_beta   90.00
_cell.angle_gamma   90.00
#
_symmetry.space_group_name_H-M   'P 1'
#
loop_
_entity.id
_entity.type
_entity.pdbx_description
1 polymer ?
#
loop_
_entity_poly.entity_id
_entity_poly.type
_entity_poly.pdbx_seq_one_letter_code
_entity_poly.pdbx_strand_id
1 'polypeptide(L)'
;LTDAQFFARIDTERPGLADVKAAATRADWTAAKRAFAQHLRTRTSPSWTFDPRRAGADKKARVSPRAEAALQHRLSSIGIEWAFGETIDWSFNPTTQPGSKWPRNHEWTWQLSRHPMWLDLGRAFYAVGDEKYAAEFVAQLKSWVRACPVPVKKPDNRAFSRWRTIEAGIRAGTVWPEVYHRFLTARAFDDDAITLFVKSYVEHAEYLMAFKT
;
A
#
# COMPACT_ATOMS: atom_id res chain seq x y z
N LEU A 1 -7.78 -12.33 0.82
CA LEU A 1 -9.25 -12.36 1.04
C LEU A 1 -9.99 -12.27 -0.30
N THR A 2 -11.05 -13.10 -0.48
CA THR A 2 -12.03 -12.89 -1.56
C THR A 2 -12.92 -11.67 -1.24
N ASP A 3 -13.72 -11.19 -2.22
CA ASP A 3 -14.66 -10.10 -1.97
C ASP A 3 -15.69 -10.48 -0.90
N ALA A 4 -16.25 -11.68 -0.99
CA ALA A 4 -17.19 -12.20 0.01
C ALA A 4 -16.58 -12.23 1.42
N GLN A 5 -15.36 -12.75 1.55
CA GLN A 5 -14.66 -12.80 2.83
C GLN A 5 -14.36 -11.41 3.40
N PHE A 6 -14.04 -10.47 2.54
CA PHE A 6 -13.74 -9.09 2.93
C PHE A 6 -15.00 -8.38 3.44
N PHE A 7 -16.08 -8.37 2.64
CA PHE A 7 -17.30 -7.66 3.03
C PHE A 7 -17.99 -8.31 4.24
N ALA A 8 -17.81 -9.61 4.48
CA ALA A 8 -18.26 -10.25 5.72
C ALA A 8 -17.52 -9.76 7.00
N ARG A 9 -16.38 -9.07 6.85
CA ARG A 9 -15.61 -8.48 7.97
C ARG A 9 -15.95 -7.01 8.22
N ILE A 10 -16.69 -6.39 7.30
CA ILE A 10 -17.08 -4.99 7.43
C ILE A 10 -18.35 -4.91 8.28
N ASP A 11 -18.32 -4.09 9.33
CA ASP A 11 -19.52 -3.75 10.11
C ASP A 11 -20.40 -2.80 9.28
N THR A 12 -21.24 -3.41 8.43
CA THR A 12 -22.12 -2.68 7.50
C THR A 12 -23.32 -2.00 8.17
N GLU A 13 -23.51 -2.20 9.48
CA GLU A 13 -24.54 -1.48 10.25
C GLU A 13 -24.13 -0.03 10.59
N ARG A 14 -22.88 0.31 10.36
CA ARG A 14 -22.39 1.68 10.58
C ARG A 14 -23.04 2.67 9.62
N PRO A 15 -23.27 3.91 10.07
CA PRO A 15 -23.82 4.97 9.22
C PRO A 15 -23.02 5.16 7.92
N GLY A 16 -23.72 5.29 6.81
CA GLY A 16 -23.12 5.50 5.47
C GLY A 16 -22.69 4.22 4.74
N LEU A 17 -22.99 3.03 5.30
CA LEU A 17 -22.66 1.74 4.67
C LEU A 17 -23.91 0.95 4.21
N ALA A 18 -25.09 1.57 4.19
CA ALA A 18 -26.32 0.91 3.76
C ALA A 18 -26.24 0.35 2.33
N ASP A 19 -25.67 1.12 1.38
CA ASP A 19 -25.50 0.67 0.00
C ASP A 19 -24.49 -0.47 -0.12
N VAL A 20 -23.44 -0.45 0.70
CA VAL A 20 -22.47 -1.57 0.79
C VAL A 20 -23.17 -2.82 1.27
N LYS A 21 -23.98 -2.73 2.33
CA LYS A 21 -24.77 -3.83 2.87
C LYS A 21 -25.72 -4.41 1.81
N ALA A 22 -26.50 -3.54 1.16
CA ALA A 22 -27.45 -3.95 0.14
C ALA A 22 -26.79 -4.66 -1.05
N ALA A 23 -25.65 -4.15 -1.53
CA ALA A 23 -24.90 -4.77 -2.62
C ALA A 23 -24.25 -6.11 -2.19
N ALA A 24 -23.62 -6.16 -1.02
CA ALA A 24 -22.98 -7.36 -0.50
C ALA A 24 -23.98 -8.50 -0.24
N THR A 25 -25.19 -8.18 0.24
CA THR A 25 -26.28 -9.16 0.44
C THR A 25 -26.68 -9.84 -0.87
N ARG A 26 -26.61 -9.13 -2.00
CA ARG A 26 -26.89 -9.67 -3.33
C ARG A 26 -25.66 -10.28 -4.02
N ALA A 27 -24.52 -10.33 -3.34
CA ALA A 27 -23.23 -10.71 -3.91
C ALA A 27 -22.82 -9.87 -5.15
N ASP A 28 -23.33 -8.63 -5.27
CA ASP A 28 -22.92 -7.68 -6.29
C ASP A 28 -21.64 -6.98 -5.84
N TRP A 29 -20.51 -7.66 -6.06
CA TRP A 29 -19.21 -7.19 -5.57
C TRP A 29 -18.74 -5.91 -6.27
N THR A 30 -19.16 -5.68 -7.51
CA THR A 30 -18.84 -4.44 -8.22
C THR A 30 -19.55 -3.25 -7.57
N ALA A 31 -20.84 -3.37 -7.30
CA ALA A 31 -21.59 -2.33 -6.60
C ALA A 31 -21.11 -2.15 -5.15
N ALA A 32 -20.80 -3.25 -4.46
CA ALA A 32 -20.29 -3.20 -3.09
C ALA A 32 -18.94 -2.45 -2.99
N LYS A 33 -18.00 -2.73 -3.90
CA LYS A 33 -16.71 -2.02 -3.97
C LYS A 33 -16.88 -0.54 -4.28
N ARG A 34 -17.76 -0.21 -5.24
CA ARG A 34 -18.08 1.18 -5.58
C ARG A 34 -18.66 1.94 -4.39
N ALA A 35 -19.68 1.38 -3.74
CA ALA A 35 -20.31 2.01 -2.56
C ALA A 35 -19.31 2.16 -1.42
N PHE A 36 -18.46 1.16 -1.17
CA PHE A 36 -17.45 1.19 -0.14
C PHE A 36 -16.38 2.26 -0.41
N ALA A 37 -15.83 2.31 -1.63
CA ALA A 37 -14.86 3.32 -2.01
C ALA A 37 -15.46 4.73 -1.95
N GLN A 38 -16.71 4.92 -2.38
CA GLN A 38 -17.41 6.20 -2.26
C GLN A 38 -17.57 6.63 -0.80
N HIS A 39 -17.98 5.72 0.08
CA HIS A 39 -18.04 6.00 1.52
C HIS A 39 -16.67 6.46 2.05
N LEU A 40 -15.59 5.76 1.69
CA LEU A 40 -14.25 6.10 2.15
C LEU A 40 -13.77 7.49 1.65
N ARG A 41 -14.14 7.87 0.43
CA ARG A 41 -13.78 9.18 -0.16
C ARG A 41 -14.58 10.34 0.43
N THR A 42 -15.80 10.09 0.87
CA THR A 42 -16.73 11.15 1.31
C THR A 42 -16.80 11.32 2.82
N ARG A 43 -16.43 10.30 3.59
CA ARG A 43 -16.45 10.40 5.06
C ARG A 43 -15.50 11.49 5.55
N THR A 44 -15.90 12.15 6.62
CA THR A 44 -15.12 13.21 7.27
C THR A 44 -14.51 12.79 8.61
N SER A 45 -14.86 11.60 9.08
CA SER A 45 -14.36 11.02 10.33
C SER A 45 -13.88 9.57 10.08
N PRO A 46 -12.74 9.19 10.65
CA PRO A 46 -11.76 10.03 11.33
C PRO A 46 -11.09 11.03 10.39
N SER A 47 -10.66 12.16 10.92
CA SER A 47 -9.86 13.15 10.17
C SER A 47 -8.40 12.71 10.13
N TRP A 48 -7.67 13.19 9.13
CA TRP A 48 -6.24 13.01 9.00
C TRP A 48 -5.51 14.37 9.10
N THR A 49 -4.19 14.36 9.21
CA THR A 49 -3.38 15.58 9.39
C THR A 49 -3.43 16.53 8.19
N PHE A 50 -3.94 16.09 7.07
CA PHE A 50 -4.16 16.88 5.86
C PHE A 50 -5.46 16.47 5.17
N ASP A 51 -6.03 17.38 4.39
CA ASP A 51 -7.23 17.11 3.60
C ASP A 51 -6.82 16.54 2.22
N PRO A 52 -7.11 15.25 1.93
CA PRO A 52 -6.75 14.64 0.65
C PRO A 52 -7.40 15.36 -0.56
N ARG A 53 -8.53 16.04 -0.36
CA ARG A 53 -9.23 16.80 -1.42
C ARG A 53 -8.47 18.05 -1.89
N ARG A 54 -7.41 18.42 -1.18
CA ARG A 54 -6.53 19.54 -1.52
C ARG A 54 -5.27 19.12 -2.28
N ALA A 55 -5.20 17.88 -2.75
CA ALA A 55 -4.08 17.42 -3.57
C ALA A 55 -3.90 18.30 -4.82
N GLY A 56 -2.64 18.66 -5.11
CA GLY A 56 -2.31 19.52 -6.24
C GLY A 56 -2.64 21.02 -6.05
N ALA A 57 -3.11 21.43 -4.88
CA ALA A 57 -3.46 22.84 -4.61
C ALA A 57 -2.23 23.76 -4.45
N ASP A 58 -1.07 23.21 -4.10
CA ASP A 58 0.17 23.99 -3.93
C ASP A 58 0.99 24.01 -5.22
N LYS A 59 0.80 25.05 -6.02
CA LYS A 59 1.53 25.26 -7.28
C LYS A 59 3.06 25.47 -7.11
N LYS A 60 3.53 25.72 -5.89
CA LYS A 60 4.98 25.89 -5.58
C LYS A 60 5.61 24.61 -5.05
N ALA A 61 4.81 23.58 -4.81
CA ALA A 61 5.32 22.31 -4.31
C ALA A 61 6.39 21.72 -5.26
N ARG A 62 7.35 21.03 -4.66
CA ARG A 62 8.41 20.34 -5.40
C ARG A 62 8.27 18.85 -5.23
N VAL A 63 8.46 18.13 -6.33
CA VAL A 63 8.53 16.67 -6.32
C VAL A 63 9.95 16.24 -5.90
N SER A 64 10.03 15.26 -5.02
CA SER A 64 11.33 14.74 -4.61
C SER A 64 11.98 13.90 -5.73
N PRO A 65 13.33 13.90 -5.84
CA PRO A 65 14.03 13.00 -6.77
C PRO A 65 13.71 11.51 -6.53
N ARG A 66 13.36 11.13 -5.29
CA ARG A 66 12.98 9.76 -4.95
C ARG A 66 11.64 9.36 -5.56
N ALA A 67 10.69 10.29 -5.67
CA ALA A 67 9.43 10.04 -6.35
C ALA A 67 9.65 9.78 -7.86
N GLU A 68 10.50 10.57 -8.51
CA GLU A 68 10.86 10.35 -9.92
C GLU A 68 11.64 9.03 -10.11
N ALA A 69 12.53 8.70 -9.17
CA ALA A 69 13.24 7.42 -9.19
C ALA A 69 12.27 6.24 -9.04
N ALA A 70 11.25 6.36 -8.16
CA ALA A 70 10.25 5.32 -7.96
C ALA A 70 9.41 5.05 -9.21
N LEU A 71 9.10 6.09 -10.02
CA LEU A 71 8.44 5.90 -11.33
C LEU A 71 9.26 5.06 -12.31
N GLN A 72 10.58 5.02 -12.14
CA GLN A 72 11.51 4.27 -12.96
C GLN A 72 11.93 2.94 -12.30
N HIS A 73 11.21 2.52 -11.28
CA HIS A 73 11.56 1.36 -10.43
C HIS A 73 12.99 1.39 -9.90
N ARG A 74 13.56 2.59 -9.72
CA ARG A 74 14.82 2.78 -9.00
C ARG A 74 14.49 2.99 -7.54
N LEU A 75 14.73 1.96 -6.73
CA LEU A 75 14.35 1.93 -5.33
C LEU A 75 15.58 1.90 -4.44
N SER A 76 15.52 2.62 -3.33
CA SER A 76 16.64 2.73 -2.40
C SER A 76 16.25 2.18 -1.02
N SER A 77 17.15 1.41 -0.42
CA SER A 77 17.07 0.94 0.96
C SER A 77 18.46 0.91 1.57
N ILE A 78 18.58 1.29 2.83
CA ILE A 78 19.87 1.37 3.57
C ILE A 78 21.01 2.05 2.82
N GLY A 79 20.69 3.09 2.04
CA GLY A 79 21.69 3.84 1.26
C GLY A 79 22.13 3.16 -0.04
N ILE A 80 21.55 2.01 -0.41
CA ILE A 80 21.85 1.29 -1.64
C ILE A 80 20.66 1.41 -2.58
N GLU A 81 20.84 2.03 -3.75
CA GLU A 81 19.84 2.10 -4.82
C GLU A 81 19.99 0.90 -5.78
N TRP A 82 18.85 0.42 -6.27
CA TRP A 82 18.78 -0.61 -7.29
C TRP A 82 17.70 -0.28 -8.32
N ALA A 83 18.02 -0.49 -9.60
CA ALA A 83 17.10 -0.34 -10.71
C ALA A 83 16.55 -1.73 -11.12
N PHE A 84 15.23 -1.90 -11.02
CA PHE A 84 14.58 -3.18 -11.31
C PHE A 84 14.16 -3.37 -12.77
N GLY A 85 14.16 -2.31 -13.58
CA GLY A 85 13.60 -2.37 -14.93
C GLY A 85 12.07 -2.33 -14.92
N GLU A 86 11.42 -3.10 -15.79
CA GLU A 86 9.95 -3.04 -15.96
C GLU A 86 9.16 -3.61 -14.77
N THR A 87 9.72 -4.56 -14.05
CA THR A 87 9.05 -5.22 -12.92
C THR A 87 9.91 -5.24 -11.68
N ILE A 88 9.27 -4.98 -10.52
CA ILE A 88 9.96 -5.03 -9.24
C ILE A 88 9.92 -6.47 -8.71
N ASP A 89 11.11 -7.06 -8.55
CA ASP A 89 11.24 -8.30 -7.77
C ASP A 89 11.30 -7.97 -6.28
N TRP A 90 10.17 -8.11 -5.61
CA TRP A 90 10.03 -7.83 -4.19
C TRP A 90 10.83 -8.78 -3.28
N SER A 91 11.40 -9.86 -3.84
CA SER A 91 12.26 -10.80 -3.11
C SER A 91 13.74 -10.51 -3.26
N PHE A 92 14.11 -9.70 -4.24
CA PHE A 92 15.49 -9.39 -4.57
C PHE A 92 16.21 -8.63 -3.44
N ASN A 93 17.50 -8.89 -3.32
CA ASN A 93 18.40 -8.15 -2.44
C ASN A 93 19.78 -8.05 -3.11
N PRO A 94 20.24 -6.86 -3.49
CA PRO A 94 21.50 -6.69 -4.20
C PRO A 94 22.72 -7.10 -3.37
N THR A 95 22.60 -7.07 -2.04
CA THR A 95 23.70 -7.42 -1.13
C THR A 95 23.93 -8.92 -0.98
N THR A 96 22.99 -9.73 -1.50
CA THR A 96 23.05 -11.20 -1.38
C THR A 96 23.31 -11.90 -2.71
N GLN A 97 23.45 -11.12 -3.80
CA GLN A 97 23.72 -11.68 -5.12
C GLN A 97 25.18 -12.14 -5.22
N PRO A 98 25.45 -13.20 -6.02
CA PRO A 98 26.82 -13.57 -6.36
C PRO A 98 27.57 -12.37 -6.95
N GLY A 99 28.78 -12.12 -6.47
CA GLY A 99 29.59 -10.97 -6.91
C GLY A 99 29.15 -9.61 -6.40
N SER A 100 28.24 -9.56 -5.40
CA SER A 100 27.84 -8.30 -4.78
C SER A 100 29.05 -7.52 -4.24
N LYS A 101 29.09 -6.24 -4.56
CA LYS A 101 30.12 -5.31 -4.01
C LYS A 101 29.81 -4.85 -2.59
N TRP A 102 28.63 -5.17 -2.07
CA TRP A 102 28.21 -4.79 -0.72
C TRP A 102 28.27 -5.99 0.23
N PRO A 103 28.58 -5.77 1.51
CA PRO A 103 28.45 -6.80 2.53
C PRO A 103 27.01 -7.33 2.59
N ARG A 104 26.84 -8.63 2.80
CA ARG A 104 25.53 -9.25 2.94
C ARG A 104 24.72 -8.59 4.05
N ASN A 105 23.55 -8.05 3.69
CA ASN A 105 22.69 -7.34 4.61
C ASN A 105 21.19 -7.55 4.27
N HIS A 106 20.48 -8.25 5.13
CA HIS A 106 19.06 -8.51 4.97
C HIS A 106 18.18 -7.28 5.17
N GLU A 107 18.67 -6.25 5.88
CA GLU A 107 17.95 -4.99 6.11
C GLU A 107 17.54 -4.32 4.81
N TRP A 108 18.26 -4.54 3.71
CA TRP A 108 17.89 -3.98 2.41
C TRP A 108 16.48 -4.40 2.01
N THR A 109 16.19 -5.71 2.03
CA THR A 109 14.86 -6.26 1.68
C THR A 109 13.82 -5.93 2.75
N TRP A 110 14.20 -6.00 4.02
CA TRP A 110 13.29 -5.74 5.12
C TRP A 110 12.80 -4.29 5.11
N GLN A 111 13.70 -3.31 4.99
CA GLN A 111 13.30 -1.91 4.96
C GLN A 111 12.58 -1.53 3.67
N LEU A 112 12.96 -2.12 2.52
CA LEU A 112 12.22 -1.93 1.28
C LEU A 112 10.76 -2.39 1.43
N SER A 113 10.51 -3.51 2.14
CA SER A 113 9.16 -4.04 2.36
C SER A 113 8.30 -3.23 3.33
N ARG A 114 8.84 -2.15 3.91
CA ARG A 114 8.06 -1.10 4.62
C ARG A 114 7.42 -0.11 3.66
N HIS A 115 7.76 -0.17 2.37
CA HIS A 115 7.25 0.64 1.27
C HIS A 115 7.53 2.15 1.39
N PRO A 116 8.75 2.59 1.74
CA PRO A 116 9.06 4.03 1.86
C PRO A 116 8.83 4.78 0.56
N MET A 117 9.05 4.14 -0.62
CA MET A 117 8.81 4.73 -1.94
C MET A 117 7.35 5.14 -2.16
N TRP A 118 6.39 4.46 -1.53
CA TRP A 118 4.98 4.84 -1.65
C TRP A 118 4.68 6.16 -0.95
N LEU A 119 5.42 6.50 0.12
CA LEU A 119 5.34 7.83 0.73
C LEU A 119 5.85 8.90 -0.22
N ASP A 120 6.97 8.65 -0.91
CA ASP A 120 7.53 9.60 -1.87
C ASP A 120 6.56 9.83 -3.03
N LEU A 121 5.97 8.77 -3.60
CA LEU A 121 4.91 8.87 -4.62
C LEU A 121 3.67 9.60 -4.10
N GLY A 122 3.20 9.26 -2.88
CA GLY A 122 2.03 9.89 -2.28
C GLY A 122 2.22 11.37 -2.00
N ARG A 123 3.41 11.76 -1.54
CA ARG A 123 3.77 13.18 -1.32
C ARG A 123 3.86 13.93 -2.64
N ALA A 124 4.41 13.31 -3.68
CA ALA A 124 4.46 13.90 -5.02
C ALA A 124 3.06 14.12 -5.58
N PHE A 125 2.19 13.10 -5.57
CA PHE A 125 0.79 13.26 -6.00
C PHE A 125 0.09 14.37 -5.22
N TYR A 126 0.17 14.35 -3.89
CA TYR A 126 -0.49 15.36 -3.04
C TYR A 126 0.03 16.78 -3.35
N ALA A 127 1.31 16.90 -3.66
CA ALA A 127 1.93 18.19 -3.96
C ALA A 127 1.49 18.77 -5.32
N VAL A 128 1.46 17.97 -6.38
CA VAL A 128 1.28 18.47 -7.75
C VAL A 128 0.03 17.96 -8.47
N GLY A 129 -0.66 16.95 -7.93
CA GLY A 129 -1.88 16.38 -8.50
C GLY A 129 -1.67 15.55 -9.77
N ASP A 130 -0.43 15.17 -10.11
CA ASP A 130 -0.13 14.39 -11.30
C ASP A 130 -0.43 12.90 -11.06
N GLU A 131 -1.38 12.39 -11.83
CA GLU A 131 -1.89 11.01 -11.73
C GLU A 131 -0.83 9.93 -12.00
N LYS A 132 0.30 10.25 -12.63
CA LYS A 132 1.38 9.28 -12.87
C LYS A 132 1.89 8.64 -11.57
N TYR A 133 1.96 9.42 -10.47
CA TYR A 133 2.39 8.92 -9.17
C TYR A 133 1.38 7.98 -8.54
N ALA A 134 0.08 8.27 -8.72
CA ALA A 134 -0.98 7.41 -8.23
C ALA A 134 -1.10 6.12 -9.06
N ALA A 135 -0.94 6.22 -10.37
CA ALA A 135 -0.93 5.06 -11.26
C ALA A 135 0.22 4.11 -10.92
N GLU A 136 1.42 4.66 -10.70
CA GLU A 136 2.58 3.88 -10.29
C GLU A 136 2.39 3.22 -8.91
N PHE A 137 1.88 3.98 -7.94
CA PHE A 137 1.53 3.40 -6.63
C PHE A 137 0.58 2.21 -6.77
N VAL A 138 -0.48 2.35 -7.56
CA VAL A 138 -1.47 1.26 -7.76
C VAL A 138 -0.84 0.06 -8.47
N ALA A 139 0.04 0.29 -9.45
CA ALA A 139 0.78 -0.78 -10.12
C ALA A 139 1.68 -1.53 -9.12
N GLN A 140 2.44 -0.80 -8.30
CA GLN A 140 3.29 -1.40 -7.26
C GLN A 140 2.47 -2.13 -6.19
N LEU A 141 1.34 -1.57 -5.75
CA LEU A 141 0.43 -2.21 -4.80
C LEU A 141 -0.06 -3.56 -5.34
N LYS A 142 -0.59 -3.58 -6.56
CA LYS A 142 -1.07 -4.81 -7.22
C LYS A 142 0.04 -5.85 -7.38
N SER A 143 1.23 -5.40 -7.78
CA SER A 143 2.42 -6.25 -7.93
C SER A 143 2.84 -6.85 -6.59
N TRP A 144 2.93 -6.02 -5.54
CA TRP A 144 3.35 -6.46 -4.21
C TRP A 144 2.36 -7.45 -3.60
N VAL A 145 1.06 -7.16 -3.63
CA VAL A 145 0.03 -8.06 -3.08
C VAL A 145 0.07 -9.43 -3.77
N ARG A 146 0.30 -9.45 -5.08
CA ARG A 146 0.43 -10.70 -5.85
C ARG A 146 1.69 -11.49 -5.47
N ALA A 147 2.83 -10.80 -5.39
CA ALA A 147 4.14 -11.43 -5.15
C ALA A 147 4.39 -11.80 -3.68
N CYS A 148 3.67 -11.15 -2.77
CA CYS A 148 3.90 -11.28 -1.33
C CYS A 148 2.59 -11.65 -0.60
N PRO A 149 1.98 -12.81 -0.87
CA PRO A 149 0.77 -13.24 -0.19
C PRO A 149 1.01 -13.38 1.32
N VAL A 150 -0.05 -13.18 2.10
CA VAL A 150 -0.01 -13.35 3.56
C VAL A 150 0.37 -14.78 3.91
N PRO A 151 1.40 -15.00 4.75
CA PRO A 151 1.81 -16.34 5.14
C PRO A 151 0.76 -17.03 6.03
N VAL A 152 0.55 -18.31 5.79
CA VAL A 152 -0.31 -19.16 6.66
C VAL A 152 0.38 -19.49 7.99
N LYS A 153 1.72 -19.50 7.99
CA LYS A 153 2.55 -19.77 9.19
C LYS A 153 3.47 -18.58 9.44
N LYS A 154 3.82 -18.35 10.70
CA LYS A 154 4.80 -17.31 11.05
C LYS A 154 6.12 -17.56 10.31
N PRO A 155 6.60 -16.60 9.50
CA PRO A 155 7.88 -16.75 8.82
C PRO A 155 9.05 -16.83 9.82
N ASP A 156 10.09 -17.57 9.47
CA ASP A 156 11.35 -17.50 10.20
C ASP A 156 11.93 -16.06 10.09
N ASN A 157 12.23 -15.47 11.24
CA ASN A 157 12.84 -14.14 11.31
C ASN A 157 14.22 -14.05 10.64
N ARG A 158 14.89 -15.19 10.41
CA ARG A 158 16.15 -15.26 9.66
C ARG A 158 15.95 -15.32 8.14
N ALA A 159 14.72 -15.59 7.69
CA ALA A 159 14.43 -15.65 6.28
C ALA A 159 14.30 -14.25 5.67
N PHE A 160 14.41 -14.17 4.32
CA PHE A 160 14.13 -12.97 3.51
C PHE A 160 12.63 -12.60 3.50
N SER A 161 11.94 -12.83 4.60
CA SER A 161 10.51 -12.63 4.66
C SER A 161 10.13 -11.15 4.63
N ARG A 162 9.24 -10.79 3.72
CA ARG A 162 8.56 -9.49 3.67
C ARG A 162 7.47 -9.39 4.74
N TRP A 163 7.17 -10.49 5.43
CA TRP A 163 6.13 -10.62 6.46
C TRP A 163 6.70 -10.84 7.87
N ARG A 164 7.92 -10.38 8.15
CA ARG A 164 8.32 -10.27 9.56
C ARG A 164 7.35 -9.34 10.27
N THR A 165 6.98 -9.66 11.50
CA THR A 165 5.96 -8.90 12.25
C THR A 165 6.34 -7.44 12.42
N ILE A 166 7.65 -7.14 12.59
CA ILE A 166 8.12 -5.75 12.71
C ILE A 166 7.91 -4.97 11.41
N GLU A 167 8.23 -5.51 10.23
CA GLU A 167 8.01 -4.83 8.95
C GLU A 167 6.52 -4.69 8.65
N ALA A 168 5.73 -5.73 8.91
CA ALA A 168 4.27 -5.69 8.76
C ALA A 168 3.66 -4.62 9.67
N GLY A 169 4.10 -4.53 10.92
CA GLY A 169 3.65 -3.51 11.88
C GLY A 169 4.05 -2.10 11.47
N ILE A 170 5.31 -1.89 11.05
CA ILE A 170 5.80 -0.57 10.62
C ILE A 170 5.01 -0.09 9.39
N ARG A 171 4.89 -0.91 8.33
CA ARG A 171 4.17 -0.45 7.12
C ARG A 171 2.70 -0.18 7.39
N ALA A 172 2.02 -1.06 8.16
CA ALA A 172 0.62 -0.87 8.50
C ALA A 172 0.39 0.29 9.48
N GLY A 173 1.31 0.55 10.41
CA GLY A 173 1.17 1.59 11.42
C GLY A 173 1.65 2.98 10.99
N THR A 174 2.48 3.09 9.96
CA THR A 174 3.09 4.38 9.57
C THR A 174 2.88 4.71 8.10
N VAL A 175 3.43 3.90 7.18
CA VAL A 175 3.46 4.20 5.75
C VAL A 175 2.07 4.15 5.13
N TRP A 176 1.37 3.06 5.32
CA TRP A 176 0.10 2.80 4.64
C TRP A 176 -1.02 3.77 5.01
N PRO A 177 -1.21 4.20 6.28
CA PRO A 177 -2.21 5.22 6.61
C PRO A 177 -1.97 6.54 5.88
N GLU A 178 -0.72 7.01 5.82
CA GLU A 178 -0.39 8.25 5.11
C GLU A 178 -0.62 8.12 3.61
N VAL A 179 -0.15 7.03 3.01
CA VAL A 179 -0.30 6.74 1.57
C VAL A 179 -1.77 6.65 1.17
N TYR A 180 -2.59 5.93 1.94
CA TYR A 180 -4.03 5.86 1.72
C TYR A 180 -4.67 7.25 1.61
N HIS A 181 -4.41 8.11 2.59
CA HIS A 181 -5.02 9.46 2.60
C HIS A 181 -4.48 10.34 1.48
N ARG A 182 -3.20 10.21 1.10
CA ARG A 182 -2.63 11.01 0.01
C ARG A 182 -3.23 10.67 -1.35
N PHE A 183 -3.53 9.40 -1.60
CA PHE A 183 -4.08 8.96 -2.87
C PHE A 183 -5.61 8.86 -2.92
N LEU A 184 -6.30 9.10 -1.81
CA LEU A 184 -7.74 8.81 -1.70
C LEU A 184 -8.59 9.47 -2.79
N THR A 185 -8.17 10.61 -3.32
CA THR A 185 -8.86 11.34 -4.39
C THR A 185 -8.27 11.13 -5.78
N ALA A 186 -7.21 10.34 -5.91
CA ALA A 186 -6.62 10.04 -7.20
C ALA A 186 -7.53 9.14 -8.03
N ARG A 187 -7.65 9.42 -9.32
CA ARG A 187 -8.46 8.61 -10.26
C ARG A 187 -7.89 7.21 -10.43
N ALA A 188 -6.56 7.10 -10.46
CA ALA A 188 -5.88 5.81 -10.58
C ALA A 188 -6.10 4.92 -9.35
N PHE A 189 -6.32 5.50 -8.17
CA PHE A 189 -6.69 4.77 -6.96
C PHE A 189 -8.20 4.53 -6.96
N ASP A 190 -8.65 3.73 -7.92
CA ASP A 190 -10.03 3.41 -8.22
C ASP A 190 -10.70 2.53 -7.15
N ASP A 191 -11.95 2.14 -7.38
CA ASP A 191 -12.74 1.38 -6.40
C ASP A 191 -12.13 -0.01 -6.14
N ASP A 192 -11.57 -0.64 -7.18
CA ASP A 192 -10.88 -1.92 -7.05
C ASP A 192 -9.57 -1.78 -6.29
N ALA A 193 -8.77 -0.76 -6.58
CA ALA A 193 -7.50 -0.50 -5.91
C ALA A 193 -7.68 -0.11 -4.44
N ILE A 194 -8.69 0.72 -4.11
CA ILE A 194 -9.06 1.05 -2.73
C ILE A 194 -9.46 -0.23 -1.99
N THR A 195 -10.32 -1.05 -2.59
CA THR A 195 -10.76 -2.30 -1.98
C THR A 195 -9.59 -3.26 -1.76
N LEU A 196 -8.70 -3.41 -2.75
CA LEU A 196 -7.49 -4.23 -2.64
C LEU A 196 -6.59 -3.75 -1.49
N PHE A 197 -6.39 -2.43 -1.39
CA PHE A 197 -5.59 -1.83 -0.33
C PHE A 197 -6.17 -2.15 1.05
N VAL A 198 -7.48 -1.93 1.24
CA VAL A 198 -8.13 -2.18 2.54
C VAL A 198 -8.19 -3.66 2.86
N LYS A 199 -8.43 -4.56 1.87
CA LYS A 199 -8.30 -6.01 2.06
C LYS A 199 -6.94 -6.39 2.61
N SER A 200 -5.88 -5.88 1.97
CA SER A 200 -4.52 -6.15 2.41
C SER A 200 -4.24 -5.59 3.80
N TYR A 201 -4.87 -4.46 4.15
CA TYR A 201 -4.77 -3.88 5.49
C TYR A 201 -5.43 -4.77 6.55
N VAL A 202 -6.61 -5.32 6.25
CA VAL A 202 -7.29 -6.31 7.12
C VAL A 202 -6.41 -7.55 7.29
N GLU A 203 -5.83 -8.06 6.21
CA GLU A 203 -4.91 -9.20 6.24
C GLU A 203 -3.67 -8.92 7.11
N HIS A 204 -3.13 -7.70 7.10
CA HIS A 204 -2.05 -7.31 8.02
C HIS A 204 -2.50 -7.37 9.48
N ALA A 205 -3.68 -6.85 9.77
CA ALA A 205 -4.22 -6.87 11.13
C ALA A 205 -4.43 -8.31 11.64
N GLU A 206 -5.08 -9.16 10.83
CA GLU A 206 -5.29 -10.58 11.15
C GLU A 206 -3.95 -11.32 11.35
N TYR A 207 -2.98 -11.08 10.46
CA TYR A 207 -1.64 -11.65 10.56
C TYR A 207 -0.93 -11.23 11.85
N LEU A 208 -0.93 -9.93 12.18
CA LEU A 208 -0.28 -9.43 13.39
C LEU A 208 -0.96 -9.93 14.66
N MET A 209 -2.29 -10.09 14.65
CA MET A 209 -3.01 -10.69 15.78
C MET A 209 -2.70 -12.18 15.95
N ALA A 210 -2.57 -12.92 14.85
CA ALA A 210 -2.28 -14.35 14.86
C ALA A 210 -0.84 -14.65 15.31
N PHE A 211 0.12 -13.78 14.96
CA PHE A 211 1.55 -14.01 15.18
C PHE A 211 2.18 -12.99 16.13
N LYS A 212 1.51 -12.71 17.23
CA LYS A 212 2.05 -11.87 18.31
C LYS A 212 3.45 -12.36 18.73
N THR A 213 4.37 -11.44 18.86
CA THR A 213 5.71 -11.69 19.39
C THR A 213 5.71 -11.56 20.90
#